data_64bdc00a064165a88021618efc264987
#
_entry.id   64bdc00a064165a88021618efc264987
#
_cell.length_a   1.000
_cell.length_b   1.000
_cell.length_c   1.000
_cell.angle_alpha   90.00
_cell.angle_beta   90.00
_cell.angle_gamma   90.00
#
_symmetry.space_group_name_H-M   'P 1'
#
loop_
_entity.id
_entity.type
_entity.pdbx_description
1 polymer ?
#
loop_
_entity_poly.entity_id
_entity_poly.type
_entity_poly.pdbx_seq_one_letter_code
_entity_poly.pdbx_strand_id
1 'polypeptide(L)'
;MNKAQLLTILGAVALFLALYLGFDTKPDKQKTIEHSRSLQGESTSFETLLSEASMNLGPEQAAQVAELEKLVENAADDVERIGAIKRLSGLWYEFGQIPVAAGFAEQVADLENADSSWSVAGGTFFTALLAAKDPTMRQYCASHAVKAFESAASLAPEKVEHRVNLALVWAENPPPDNPMQAVLMLRELESKHPENASVYNALGRLAIKTGQWQRAIERLEKAWSLDKKNLNTPCLLATAYQGAGNITKATEFAQRCNASQ
;
A
#
# COMPACT_ATOMS: atom_id res chain seq x y z
N MET A 1 -8.57 50.29 -26.01
CA MET A 1 -9.42 49.13 -26.38
C MET A 1 -10.68 49.63 -27.05
N ASN A 2 -10.99 49.16 -28.25
CA ASN A 2 -12.14 49.63 -29.03
C ASN A 2 -13.43 48.96 -28.50
N LYS A 3 -14.59 49.65 -28.51
CA LYS A 3 -15.87 49.11 -27.99
C LYS A 3 -16.22 47.74 -28.58
N ALA A 4 -15.86 47.48 -29.84
CA ALA A 4 -16.04 46.20 -30.49
C ALA A 4 -15.17 45.07 -29.86
N GLN A 5 -13.92 45.36 -29.49
CA GLN A 5 -13.03 44.43 -28.83
C GLN A 5 -13.50 44.08 -27.40
N LEU A 6 -14.07 45.05 -26.69
CA LEU A 6 -14.64 44.81 -25.37
C LEU A 6 -15.86 43.90 -25.42
N LEU A 7 -16.74 44.11 -26.45
CA LEU A 7 -17.93 43.28 -26.66
C LEU A 7 -17.57 41.84 -27.02
N THR A 8 -16.55 41.61 -27.86
CA THR A 8 -16.09 40.27 -28.22
C THR A 8 -15.48 39.52 -27.03
N ILE A 9 -14.70 40.22 -26.18
CA ILE A 9 -14.13 39.61 -24.97
C ILE A 9 -15.24 39.24 -23.96
N LEU A 10 -16.20 40.14 -23.74
CA LEU A 10 -17.35 39.86 -22.88
C LEU A 10 -18.19 38.69 -23.38
N GLY A 11 -18.43 38.60 -24.70
CA GLY A 11 -19.14 37.50 -25.34
C GLY A 11 -18.40 36.18 -25.19
N ALA A 12 -17.06 36.15 -25.37
CA ALA A 12 -16.24 34.97 -25.18
C ALA A 12 -16.21 34.48 -23.72
N VAL A 13 -16.11 35.40 -22.77
CA VAL A 13 -16.16 35.08 -21.32
C VAL A 13 -17.54 34.57 -20.93
N ALA A 14 -18.62 35.18 -21.42
CA ALA A 14 -19.97 34.70 -21.15
C ALA A 14 -20.22 33.30 -21.75
N LEU A 15 -19.75 33.03 -22.97
CA LEU A 15 -19.83 31.72 -23.61
C LEU A 15 -19.01 30.67 -22.82
N PHE A 16 -17.79 31.01 -22.37
CA PHE A 16 -16.95 30.15 -21.56
C PHE A 16 -17.62 29.81 -20.22
N LEU A 17 -18.18 30.81 -19.55
CA LEU A 17 -18.91 30.59 -18.29
C LEU A 17 -20.17 29.76 -18.51
N ALA A 18 -20.92 29.97 -19.60
CA ALA A 18 -22.10 29.17 -19.92
C ALA A 18 -21.72 27.70 -20.20
N LEU A 19 -20.63 27.45 -20.91
CA LEU A 19 -20.13 26.10 -21.19
C LEU A 19 -19.54 25.45 -19.91
N TYR A 20 -18.82 26.21 -19.09
CA TYR A 20 -18.17 25.69 -17.89
C TYR A 20 -19.15 25.40 -16.74
N LEU A 21 -20.18 26.24 -16.56
CA LEU A 21 -21.18 26.11 -15.49
C LEU A 21 -22.45 25.38 -15.95
N GLY A 22 -22.77 25.42 -17.28
CA GLY A 22 -24.01 24.87 -17.81
C GLY A 22 -23.93 23.44 -18.35
N PHE A 23 -22.73 22.92 -18.57
CA PHE A 23 -22.56 21.54 -19.05
C PHE A 23 -21.74 20.75 -18.07
N ASP A 24 -22.34 19.70 -17.55
CA ASP A 24 -21.65 18.70 -16.76
C ASP A 24 -20.79 17.83 -17.67
N THR A 25 -19.47 18.04 -17.62
CA THR A 25 -18.50 17.36 -18.49
C THR A 25 -18.15 15.94 -18.08
N LYS A 26 -18.65 15.47 -16.92
CA LYS A 26 -18.39 14.12 -16.45
C LYS A 26 -19.46 13.15 -16.97
N PRO A 27 -19.07 12.05 -17.63
CA PRO A 27 -20.01 10.99 -18.02
C PRO A 27 -20.76 10.41 -16.80
N ASP A 28 -22.04 10.08 -16.96
CA ASP A 28 -22.88 9.55 -15.87
C ASP A 28 -22.28 8.29 -15.20
N LYS A 29 -21.61 7.43 -15.96
CA LYS A 29 -20.83 6.30 -15.42
C LYS A 29 -19.75 6.74 -14.45
N GLN A 30 -19.05 7.83 -14.74
CA GLN A 30 -17.97 8.33 -13.89
C GLN A 30 -18.52 8.95 -12.60
N LYS A 31 -19.66 9.66 -12.69
CA LYS A 31 -20.38 10.17 -11.50
C LYS A 31 -20.87 9.04 -10.61
N THR A 32 -21.43 7.98 -11.19
CA THR A 32 -21.91 6.82 -10.44
C THR A 32 -20.74 6.11 -9.74
N ILE A 33 -19.59 5.98 -10.41
CA ILE A 33 -18.37 5.39 -9.82
C ILE A 33 -17.78 6.29 -8.74
N GLU A 34 -17.71 7.61 -8.96
CA GLU A 34 -17.24 8.57 -7.95
C GLU A 34 -18.18 8.61 -6.74
N HIS A 35 -19.50 8.60 -6.97
CA HIS A 35 -20.49 8.56 -5.90
C HIS A 35 -20.46 7.25 -5.12
N SER A 36 -20.34 6.11 -5.80
CA SER A 36 -20.17 4.81 -5.11
C SER A 36 -18.84 4.73 -4.35
N ARG A 37 -17.76 5.31 -4.88
CA ARG A 37 -16.46 5.42 -4.17
C ARG A 37 -16.54 6.35 -2.96
N SER A 38 -17.25 7.48 -3.04
CA SER A 38 -17.42 8.37 -1.89
C SER A 38 -18.27 7.73 -0.80
N LEU A 39 -19.36 7.07 -1.15
CA LEU A 39 -20.20 6.33 -0.20
C LEU A 39 -19.47 5.14 0.44
N GLN A 40 -18.60 4.45 -0.30
CA GLN A 40 -17.74 3.39 0.25
C GLN A 40 -16.61 3.96 1.12
N GLY A 41 -16.08 5.14 0.78
CA GLY A 41 -15.08 5.85 1.59
C GLY A 41 -15.65 6.37 2.91
N GLU A 42 -16.91 6.80 2.94
CA GLU A 42 -17.59 7.22 4.17
C GLU A 42 -17.93 6.04 5.12
N SER A 43 -18.08 4.83 4.59
CA SER A 43 -18.37 3.64 5.41
C SER A 43 -17.15 3.02 6.08
N THR A 44 -15.93 3.36 5.65
CA THR A 44 -14.68 2.83 6.22
C THR A 44 -13.66 3.97 6.30
N SER A 45 -13.76 4.78 7.36
CA SER A 45 -12.75 5.77 7.71
C SER A 45 -11.85 5.25 8.83
N PHE A 46 -10.69 5.87 9.00
CA PHE A 46 -9.80 5.56 10.12
C PHE A 46 -10.51 5.70 11.47
N GLU A 47 -11.31 6.76 11.65
CA GLU A 47 -12.07 7.03 12.87
C GLU A 47 -13.09 5.93 13.15
N THR A 48 -13.79 5.44 12.13
CA THR A 48 -14.73 4.33 12.26
C THR A 48 -14.01 3.06 12.70
N LEU A 49 -12.89 2.72 12.05
CA LEU A 49 -12.09 1.54 12.38
C LEU A 49 -11.53 1.62 13.81
N LEU A 50 -11.03 2.79 14.21
CA LEU A 50 -10.50 3.03 15.55
C LEU A 50 -11.61 2.90 16.60
N SER A 51 -12.79 3.48 16.34
CA SER A 51 -13.94 3.39 17.23
C SER A 51 -14.40 1.94 17.42
N GLU A 52 -14.57 1.19 16.31
CA GLU A 52 -14.96 -0.22 16.37
C GLU A 52 -13.93 -1.10 17.09
N ALA A 53 -12.64 -0.88 16.80
CA ALA A 53 -11.56 -1.60 17.46
C ALA A 53 -11.51 -1.30 18.96
N SER A 54 -11.72 -0.02 19.35
CA SER A 54 -11.70 0.42 20.75
C SER A 54 -12.84 -0.20 21.57
N MET A 55 -14.03 -0.39 20.98
CA MET A 55 -15.16 -1.05 21.66
C MET A 55 -14.87 -2.53 21.99
N ASN A 56 -13.95 -3.15 21.30
CA ASN A 56 -13.62 -4.57 21.49
C ASN A 56 -12.41 -4.80 22.39
N LEU A 57 -11.81 -3.74 22.98
CA LEU A 57 -10.68 -3.85 23.89
C LEU A 57 -11.11 -4.37 25.28
N GLY A 58 -10.27 -5.22 25.85
CA GLY A 58 -10.36 -5.53 27.29
C GLY A 58 -9.91 -4.33 28.15
N PRO A 59 -10.26 -4.31 29.46
CA PRO A 59 -9.96 -3.17 30.35
C PRO A 59 -8.46 -2.80 30.41
N GLU A 60 -7.58 -3.78 30.38
CA GLU A 60 -6.14 -3.58 30.41
C GLU A 60 -5.63 -2.95 29.10
N GLN A 61 -6.11 -3.46 27.95
CA GLN A 61 -5.77 -2.92 26.63
C GLN A 61 -6.28 -1.48 26.47
N ALA A 62 -7.52 -1.22 26.91
CA ALA A 62 -8.08 0.13 26.87
C ALA A 62 -7.29 1.12 27.73
N ALA A 63 -6.79 0.68 28.91
CA ALA A 63 -5.94 1.51 29.75
C ALA A 63 -4.60 1.85 29.09
N GLN A 64 -3.97 0.88 28.41
CA GLN A 64 -2.71 1.09 27.66
C GLN A 64 -2.90 2.08 26.49
N VAL A 65 -3.99 1.94 25.74
CA VAL A 65 -4.32 2.87 24.65
C VAL A 65 -4.54 4.28 25.21
N ALA A 66 -5.37 4.43 26.25
CA ALA A 66 -5.67 5.73 26.86
C ALA A 66 -4.43 6.43 27.45
N GLU A 67 -3.46 5.65 27.97
CA GLU A 67 -2.18 6.22 28.40
C GLU A 67 -1.39 6.82 27.25
N LEU A 68 -1.30 6.11 26.11
CA LEU A 68 -0.58 6.57 24.92
C LEU A 68 -1.30 7.76 24.25
N GLU A 69 -2.63 7.74 24.20
CA GLU A 69 -3.42 8.87 23.67
C GLU A 69 -3.17 10.16 24.47
N LYS A 70 -3.10 10.06 25.80
CA LYS A 70 -2.71 11.20 26.65
C LYS A 70 -1.30 11.71 26.37
N LEU A 71 -0.36 10.82 26.01
CA LEU A 71 0.98 11.25 25.61
C LEU A 71 0.96 11.99 24.27
N VAL A 72 0.09 11.59 23.33
CA VAL A 72 -0.11 12.31 22.05
C VAL A 72 -0.71 13.69 22.28
N GLU A 73 -1.74 13.78 23.15
CA GLU A 73 -2.43 15.03 23.46
C GLU A 73 -1.55 16.04 24.20
N ASN A 74 -0.70 15.56 25.12
CA ASN A 74 0.14 16.40 25.98
C ASN A 74 1.58 16.55 25.47
N ALA A 75 1.89 16.07 24.28
CA ALA A 75 3.22 16.17 23.68
C ALA A 75 3.66 17.64 23.56
N ALA A 76 4.86 17.93 24.05
CA ALA A 76 5.39 19.30 24.05
C ALA A 76 5.86 19.75 22.66
N ASP A 77 6.20 18.80 21.81
CA ASP A 77 6.66 19.03 20.43
C ASP A 77 6.28 17.87 19.50
N ASP A 78 6.57 18.05 18.21
CA ASP A 78 6.28 17.05 17.17
C ASP A 78 7.09 15.75 17.36
N VAL A 79 8.29 15.83 17.95
CA VAL A 79 9.14 14.64 18.16
C VAL A 79 8.50 13.71 19.20
N GLU A 80 8.06 14.30 20.33
CA GLU A 80 7.35 13.54 21.37
C GLU A 80 6.03 12.99 20.83
N ARG A 81 5.28 13.81 20.09
CA ARG A 81 4.01 13.43 19.48
C ARG A 81 4.18 12.26 18.53
N ILE A 82 5.14 12.33 17.60
CA ILE A 82 5.47 11.25 16.66
C ILE A 82 5.87 9.98 17.43
N GLY A 83 6.70 10.11 18.46
CA GLY A 83 7.10 9.00 19.31
C GLY A 83 5.92 8.28 19.97
N ALA A 84 4.95 9.04 20.47
CA ALA A 84 3.73 8.50 21.06
C ALA A 84 2.82 7.82 20.03
N ILE A 85 2.64 8.41 18.82
CA ILE A 85 1.86 7.81 17.74
C ILE A 85 2.52 6.52 17.23
N LYS A 86 3.85 6.46 17.12
CA LYS A 86 4.58 5.22 16.77
C LYS A 86 4.30 4.10 17.78
N ARG A 87 4.26 4.43 19.07
CA ARG A 87 3.91 3.45 20.11
C ARG A 87 2.46 2.99 20.01
N LEU A 88 1.51 3.90 19.70
CA LEU A 88 0.12 3.54 19.42
C LEU A 88 0.02 2.59 18.22
N SER A 89 0.71 2.89 17.13
CA SER A 89 0.75 2.01 15.95
C SER A 89 1.24 0.61 16.33
N GLY A 90 2.34 0.51 17.08
CA GLY A 90 2.87 -0.77 17.56
C GLY A 90 1.88 -1.52 18.44
N LEU A 91 1.27 -0.84 19.40
CA LEU A 91 0.32 -1.43 20.33
C LEU A 91 -0.92 -2.00 19.61
N TRP A 92 -1.49 -1.25 18.67
CA TRP A 92 -2.63 -1.71 17.85
C TRP A 92 -2.24 -2.89 16.96
N TYR A 93 -0.99 -2.93 16.46
CA TYR A 93 -0.48 -4.07 15.71
C TYR A 93 -0.41 -5.33 16.60
N GLU A 94 0.10 -5.22 17.84
CA GLU A 94 0.15 -6.30 18.83
C GLU A 94 -1.25 -6.82 19.20
N PHE A 95 -2.25 -5.94 19.24
CA PHE A 95 -3.65 -6.33 19.43
C PHE A 95 -4.30 -6.96 18.21
N GLY A 96 -3.57 -7.10 17.09
CA GLY A 96 -4.08 -7.67 15.86
C GLY A 96 -4.99 -6.72 15.05
N GLN A 97 -5.12 -5.47 15.48
CA GLN A 97 -5.90 -4.44 14.80
C GLN A 97 -5.05 -3.75 13.72
N ILE A 98 -4.57 -4.55 12.75
CA ILE A 98 -3.58 -4.10 11.76
C ILE A 98 -4.05 -2.89 10.94
N PRO A 99 -5.33 -2.77 10.50
CA PRO A 99 -5.81 -1.58 9.80
C PRO A 99 -5.71 -0.30 10.64
N VAL A 100 -5.96 -0.38 11.94
CA VAL A 100 -5.84 0.75 12.88
C VAL A 100 -4.36 1.11 13.08
N ALA A 101 -3.51 0.10 13.27
CA ALA A 101 -2.05 0.30 13.34
C ALA A 101 -1.52 1.01 12.09
N ALA A 102 -2.00 0.63 10.90
CA ALA A 102 -1.61 1.24 9.63
C ALA A 102 -2.05 2.71 9.54
N GLY A 103 -3.24 3.05 10.04
CA GLY A 103 -3.71 4.44 10.09
C GLY A 103 -2.84 5.32 10.99
N PHE A 104 -2.41 4.82 12.15
CA PHE A 104 -1.43 5.54 12.99
C PHE A 104 -0.05 5.64 12.32
N ALA A 105 0.40 4.60 11.61
CA ALA A 105 1.64 4.66 10.84
C ALA A 105 1.55 5.70 9.70
N GLU A 106 0.39 5.87 9.06
CA GLU A 106 0.15 6.91 8.06
C GLU A 106 0.22 8.32 8.69
N GLN A 107 -0.36 8.52 9.89
CA GLN A 107 -0.21 9.79 10.61
C GLN A 107 1.25 10.13 10.92
N VAL A 108 2.05 9.14 11.32
CA VAL A 108 3.50 9.33 11.48
C VAL A 108 4.15 9.75 10.16
N ALA A 109 3.78 9.10 9.04
CA ALA A 109 4.34 9.40 7.73
C ALA A 109 3.98 10.81 7.25
N ASP A 110 2.75 11.28 7.52
CA ASP A 110 2.31 12.65 7.25
C ASP A 110 3.13 13.68 8.04
N LEU A 111 3.45 13.40 9.32
CA LEU A 111 4.22 14.30 10.18
C LEU A 111 5.73 14.31 9.84
N GLU A 112 6.32 13.15 9.62
CA GLU A 112 7.77 13.04 9.33
C GLU A 112 8.09 13.39 7.87
N ASN A 113 7.15 13.18 6.95
CA ASN A 113 7.30 13.34 5.50
C ASN A 113 8.60 12.70 4.97
N ALA A 114 8.89 11.48 5.43
CA ALA A 114 10.06 10.70 5.04
C ALA A 114 9.65 9.46 4.26
N ASP A 115 10.45 9.07 3.28
CA ASP A 115 10.20 7.88 2.46
C ASP A 115 10.11 6.60 3.31
N SER A 116 10.93 6.52 4.36
CA SER A 116 10.93 5.39 5.28
C SER A 116 9.62 5.28 6.06
N SER A 117 9.07 6.39 6.55
CA SER A 117 7.82 6.41 7.30
C SER A 117 6.64 6.05 6.42
N TRP A 118 6.59 6.58 5.19
CA TRP A 118 5.62 6.19 4.18
C TRP A 118 5.74 4.71 3.79
N SER A 119 6.97 4.19 3.69
CA SER A 119 7.19 2.76 3.42
C SER A 119 6.67 1.86 4.55
N VAL A 120 6.82 2.29 5.81
CA VAL A 120 6.25 1.58 6.99
C VAL A 120 4.72 1.60 6.93
N ALA A 121 4.10 2.75 6.69
CA ALA A 121 2.65 2.87 6.55
C ALA A 121 2.12 1.96 5.43
N GLY A 122 2.72 2.04 4.23
CA GLY A 122 2.37 1.19 3.10
C GLY A 122 2.51 -0.30 3.37
N GLY A 123 3.59 -0.70 4.05
CA GLY A 123 3.83 -2.10 4.46
C GLY A 123 2.80 -2.60 5.47
N THR A 124 2.39 -1.76 6.42
CA THR A 124 1.38 -2.11 7.41
C THR A 124 0.00 -2.23 6.78
N PHE A 125 -0.40 -1.30 5.89
CA PHE A 125 -1.62 -1.43 5.10
C PHE A 125 -1.60 -2.64 4.16
N PHE A 126 -0.45 -2.96 3.56
CA PHE A 126 -0.31 -4.16 2.73
C PHE A 126 -0.50 -5.44 3.55
N THR A 127 0.02 -5.48 4.77
CA THR A 127 -0.21 -6.59 5.70
C THR A 127 -1.70 -6.72 6.05
N ALA A 128 -2.37 -5.59 6.34
CA ALA A 128 -3.81 -5.55 6.56
C ALA A 128 -4.60 -6.03 5.32
N LEU A 129 -4.20 -5.62 4.11
CA LEU A 129 -4.80 -6.07 2.85
C LEU A 129 -4.75 -7.59 2.68
N LEU A 130 -3.61 -8.20 3.00
CA LEU A 130 -3.43 -9.65 2.89
C LEU A 130 -4.30 -10.42 3.89
N ALA A 131 -4.54 -9.86 5.08
CA ALA A 131 -5.37 -10.46 6.12
C ALA A 131 -6.87 -10.22 5.90
N ALA A 132 -7.24 -9.14 5.21
CA ALA A 132 -8.63 -8.72 5.04
C ALA A 132 -9.41 -9.69 4.13
N LYS A 133 -10.57 -10.14 4.64
CA LYS A 133 -11.53 -11.00 3.90
C LYS A 133 -12.67 -10.19 3.28
N ASP A 134 -13.07 -9.11 3.95
CA ASP A 134 -14.11 -8.23 3.46
C ASP A 134 -13.62 -7.38 2.28
N PRO A 135 -14.38 -7.30 1.16
CA PRO A 135 -13.99 -6.53 -0.02
C PRO A 135 -13.81 -5.04 0.25
N THR A 136 -14.61 -4.43 1.13
CA THR A 136 -14.53 -3.01 1.46
C THR A 136 -13.24 -2.72 2.23
N MET A 137 -12.92 -3.56 3.23
CA MET A 137 -11.66 -3.49 3.97
C MET A 137 -10.45 -3.71 3.06
N ARG A 138 -10.52 -4.67 2.13
CA ARG A 138 -9.47 -4.88 1.12
C ARG A 138 -9.23 -3.63 0.28
N GLN A 139 -10.32 -3.00 -0.19
CA GLN A 139 -10.23 -1.78 -0.99
C GLN A 139 -9.65 -0.61 -0.18
N TYR A 140 -10.09 -0.42 1.07
CA TYR A 140 -9.54 0.57 2.00
C TYR A 140 -8.03 0.38 2.17
N CYS A 141 -7.60 -0.80 2.61
CA CYS A 141 -6.19 -1.09 2.83
C CYS A 141 -5.34 -0.96 1.55
N ALA A 142 -5.86 -1.39 0.39
CA ALA A 142 -5.16 -1.27 -0.87
C ALA A 142 -4.98 0.19 -1.30
N SER A 143 -6.01 1.03 -1.18
CA SER A 143 -5.93 2.45 -1.56
C SER A 143 -4.92 3.21 -0.71
N HIS A 144 -4.91 2.98 0.61
CA HIS A 144 -3.94 3.58 1.52
C HIS A 144 -2.51 3.06 1.30
N ALA A 145 -2.34 1.75 1.06
CA ALA A 145 -1.04 1.18 0.71
C ALA A 145 -0.47 1.77 -0.60
N VAL A 146 -1.32 1.94 -1.63
CA VAL A 146 -0.93 2.60 -2.90
C VAL A 146 -0.48 4.03 -2.63
N LYS A 147 -1.30 4.85 -1.95
CA LYS A 147 -0.95 6.24 -1.59
C LYS A 147 0.40 6.29 -0.86
N ALA A 148 0.60 5.42 0.12
CA ALA A 148 1.80 5.42 0.93
C ALA A 148 3.06 5.04 0.13
N PHE A 149 3.00 4.01 -0.71
CA PHE A 149 4.16 3.64 -1.54
C PHE A 149 4.40 4.62 -2.70
N GLU A 150 3.38 5.28 -3.24
CA GLU A 150 3.55 6.38 -4.20
C GLU A 150 4.25 7.57 -3.54
N SER A 151 3.85 7.94 -2.32
CA SER A 151 4.52 8.99 -1.53
C SER A 151 5.98 8.63 -1.25
N ALA A 152 6.25 7.40 -0.79
CA ALA A 152 7.61 6.93 -0.57
C ALA A 152 8.47 6.96 -1.85
N ALA A 153 7.92 6.49 -2.98
CA ALA A 153 8.61 6.50 -4.27
C ALA A 153 8.84 7.92 -4.82
N SER A 154 7.97 8.86 -4.50
CA SER A 154 8.13 10.28 -4.87
C SER A 154 9.26 10.94 -4.07
N LEU A 155 9.38 10.61 -2.77
CA LEU A 155 10.40 11.16 -1.88
C LEU A 155 11.79 10.56 -2.13
N ALA A 156 11.85 9.27 -2.55
CA ALA A 156 13.10 8.56 -2.81
C ALA A 156 13.00 7.74 -4.11
N PRO A 157 12.99 8.38 -5.29
CA PRO A 157 12.78 7.71 -6.58
C PRO A 157 13.90 6.74 -6.96
N GLU A 158 15.09 6.85 -6.35
CA GLU A 158 16.21 5.94 -6.51
C GLU A 158 16.01 4.61 -5.77
N LYS A 159 15.13 4.56 -4.76
CA LYS A 159 14.82 3.33 -4.00
C LYS A 159 13.79 2.51 -4.75
N VAL A 160 14.25 1.52 -5.48
CA VAL A 160 13.43 0.63 -6.32
C VAL A 160 12.38 -0.12 -5.49
N GLU A 161 12.67 -0.39 -4.23
CA GLU A 161 11.83 -1.14 -3.29
C GLU A 161 10.43 -0.55 -3.11
N HIS A 162 10.29 0.78 -3.14
CA HIS A 162 8.98 1.44 -3.02
C HIS A 162 8.08 1.11 -4.22
N ARG A 163 8.64 1.11 -5.43
CA ARG A 163 7.92 0.74 -6.66
C ARG A 163 7.63 -0.77 -6.72
N VAL A 164 8.53 -1.60 -6.20
CA VAL A 164 8.31 -3.05 -6.06
C VAL A 164 7.14 -3.31 -5.12
N ASN A 165 7.11 -2.65 -3.96
CA ASN A 165 6.02 -2.80 -3.00
C ASN A 165 4.68 -2.30 -3.55
N LEU A 166 4.67 -1.17 -4.26
CA LEU A 166 3.50 -0.68 -4.98
C LEU A 166 2.96 -1.71 -5.97
N ALA A 167 3.85 -2.33 -6.77
CA ALA A 167 3.47 -3.40 -7.69
C ALA A 167 2.88 -4.62 -6.97
N LEU A 168 3.39 -4.96 -5.78
CA LEU A 168 2.82 -6.05 -4.98
C LEU A 168 1.40 -5.73 -4.47
N VAL A 169 1.13 -4.47 -4.09
CA VAL A 169 -0.24 -4.04 -3.74
C VAL A 169 -1.17 -4.22 -4.94
N TRP A 170 -0.79 -3.77 -6.14
CA TRP A 170 -1.59 -3.96 -7.36
C TRP A 170 -1.73 -5.43 -7.78
N ALA A 171 -0.80 -6.29 -7.41
CA ALA A 171 -0.95 -7.72 -7.64
C ALA A 171 -2.00 -8.36 -6.71
N GLU A 172 -2.19 -7.82 -5.52
CA GLU A 172 -3.20 -8.29 -4.55
C GLU A 172 -4.58 -7.65 -4.75
N ASN A 173 -4.62 -6.40 -5.22
CA ASN A 173 -5.84 -5.65 -5.51
C ASN A 173 -5.66 -4.90 -6.85
N PRO A 174 -5.82 -5.59 -7.99
CA PRO A 174 -5.56 -5.01 -9.32
C PRO A 174 -6.52 -3.86 -9.61
N PRO A 175 -6.03 -2.72 -10.17
CA PRO A 175 -6.90 -1.66 -10.63
C PRO A 175 -7.79 -2.15 -11.79
N PRO A 176 -9.11 -1.84 -11.79
CA PRO A 176 -10.06 -2.38 -12.77
C PRO A 176 -9.73 -2.04 -14.22
N ASP A 177 -9.17 -0.87 -14.44
CA ASP A 177 -8.81 -0.30 -15.75
C ASP A 177 -7.48 -0.85 -16.29
N ASN A 178 -6.61 -1.37 -15.41
CA ASN A 178 -5.33 -1.94 -15.81
C ASN A 178 -4.90 -3.10 -14.90
N PRO A 179 -5.52 -4.27 -15.03
CA PRO A 179 -5.22 -5.44 -14.16
C PRO A 179 -3.79 -5.97 -14.34
N MET A 180 -3.09 -5.60 -15.41
CA MET A 180 -1.70 -6.02 -15.66
C MET A 180 -0.65 -5.03 -15.14
N GLN A 181 -1.07 -3.95 -14.49
CA GLN A 181 -0.17 -2.86 -14.06
C GLN A 181 0.99 -3.35 -13.19
N ALA A 182 0.74 -4.25 -12.25
CA ALA A 182 1.77 -4.87 -11.43
C ALA A 182 2.86 -5.56 -12.24
N VAL A 183 2.46 -6.39 -13.21
CA VAL A 183 3.40 -7.13 -14.06
C VAL A 183 4.19 -6.21 -14.97
N LEU A 184 3.53 -5.20 -15.55
CA LEU A 184 4.18 -4.21 -16.42
C LEU A 184 5.23 -3.41 -15.66
N MET A 185 4.89 -2.92 -14.47
CA MET A 185 5.83 -2.20 -13.60
C MET A 185 7.04 -3.07 -13.23
N LEU A 186 6.81 -4.30 -12.77
CA LEU A 186 7.92 -5.18 -12.37
C LEU A 186 8.83 -5.55 -13.54
N ARG A 187 8.29 -5.72 -14.77
CA ARG A 187 9.11 -5.94 -15.96
C ARG A 187 9.95 -4.72 -16.34
N GLU A 188 9.37 -3.52 -16.20
CA GLU A 188 10.14 -2.29 -16.39
C GLU A 188 11.29 -2.19 -15.40
N LEU A 189 11.00 -2.47 -14.10
CA LEU A 189 12.01 -2.48 -13.05
C LEU A 189 13.08 -3.55 -13.28
N GLU A 190 12.72 -4.74 -13.73
CA GLU A 190 13.65 -5.80 -14.11
C GLU A 190 14.63 -5.34 -15.22
N SER A 191 14.10 -4.67 -16.25
CA SER A 191 14.92 -4.14 -17.35
C SER A 191 15.88 -3.03 -16.90
N LYS A 192 15.42 -2.15 -15.98
CA LYS A 192 16.22 -1.01 -15.50
C LYS A 192 17.19 -1.39 -14.38
N HIS A 193 16.84 -2.39 -13.59
CA HIS A 193 17.57 -2.81 -12.38
C HIS A 193 17.81 -4.33 -12.36
N PRO A 194 18.58 -4.88 -13.33
CA PRO A 194 18.75 -6.33 -13.50
C PRO A 194 19.51 -7.02 -12.35
N GLU A 195 20.10 -6.26 -11.44
CA GLU A 195 20.81 -6.77 -10.26
C GLU A 195 20.01 -6.53 -8.95
N ASN A 196 18.76 -6.08 -9.02
CA ASN A 196 17.96 -5.85 -7.81
C ASN A 196 17.18 -7.12 -7.43
N ALA A 197 17.55 -7.74 -6.31
CA ALA A 197 16.95 -8.97 -5.79
C ALA A 197 15.46 -8.83 -5.47
N SER A 198 15.01 -7.64 -4.99
CA SER A 198 13.62 -7.40 -4.62
C SER A 198 12.68 -7.50 -5.82
N VAL A 199 13.12 -7.06 -7.00
CA VAL A 199 12.36 -7.16 -8.25
C VAL A 199 12.12 -8.63 -8.62
N TYR A 200 13.17 -9.46 -8.56
CA TYR A 200 13.04 -10.90 -8.87
C TYR A 200 12.21 -11.64 -7.83
N ASN A 201 12.29 -11.28 -6.55
CA ASN A 201 11.42 -11.82 -5.52
C ASN A 201 9.95 -11.50 -5.80
N ALA A 202 9.63 -10.26 -6.17
CA ALA A 202 8.27 -9.85 -6.51
C ALA A 202 7.74 -10.58 -7.75
N LEU A 203 8.54 -10.68 -8.81
CA LEU A 203 8.18 -11.44 -10.02
C LEU A 203 7.99 -12.93 -9.73
N GLY A 204 8.85 -13.51 -8.87
CA GLY A 204 8.70 -14.88 -8.41
C GLY A 204 7.41 -15.10 -7.62
N ARG A 205 7.06 -14.18 -6.72
CA ARG A 205 5.82 -14.19 -5.96
C ARG A 205 4.58 -14.13 -6.87
N LEU A 206 4.60 -13.29 -7.90
CA LEU A 206 3.53 -13.23 -8.89
C LEU A 206 3.42 -14.56 -9.68
N ALA A 207 4.54 -15.16 -10.04
CA ALA A 207 4.57 -16.43 -10.73
C ALA A 207 4.00 -17.58 -9.86
N ILE A 208 4.31 -17.59 -8.55
CA ILE A 208 3.69 -18.52 -7.59
C ILE A 208 2.18 -18.33 -7.57
N LYS A 209 1.71 -17.09 -7.42
CA LYS A 209 0.27 -16.76 -7.35
C LYS A 209 -0.51 -17.25 -8.58
N THR A 210 0.13 -17.28 -9.73
CA THR A 210 -0.47 -17.71 -11.00
C THR A 210 -0.15 -19.17 -11.37
N GLY A 211 0.46 -19.94 -10.48
CA GLY A 211 0.82 -21.36 -10.71
C GLY A 211 1.93 -21.59 -11.74
N GLN A 212 2.69 -20.55 -12.09
CA GLN A 212 3.79 -20.61 -13.05
C GLN A 212 5.09 -21.06 -12.35
N TRP A 213 5.08 -22.29 -11.80
CA TRP A 213 6.10 -22.78 -10.87
C TRP A 213 7.52 -22.70 -11.42
N GLN A 214 7.74 -23.08 -12.70
CA GLN A 214 9.07 -23.04 -13.29
C GLN A 214 9.62 -21.61 -13.40
N ARG A 215 8.77 -20.66 -13.81
CA ARG A 215 9.15 -19.23 -13.85
C ARG A 215 9.39 -18.67 -12.46
N ALA A 216 8.60 -19.12 -11.47
CA ALA A 216 8.81 -18.73 -10.08
C ALA A 216 10.20 -19.17 -9.60
N ILE A 217 10.57 -20.43 -9.86
CA ILE A 217 11.89 -20.97 -9.49
C ILE A 217 13.00 -20.14 -10.12
N GLU A 218 12.97 -19.93 -11.45
CA GLU A 218 13.99 -19.16 -12.17
C GLU A 218 14.20 -17.76 -11.58
N ARG A 219 13.10 -17.05 -11.31
CA ARG A 219 13.13 -15.70 -10.73
C ARG A 219 13.66 -15.69 -9.30
N LEU A 220 13.21 -16.63 -8.48
CA LEU A 220 13.62 -16.72 -7.08
C LEU A 220 15.06 -17.23 -6.92
N GLU A 221 15.54 -18.13 -7.78
CA GLU A 221 16.94 -18.53 -7.80
C GLU A 221 17.85 -17.35 -8.18
N LYS A 222 17.43 -16.52 -9.16
CA LYS A 222 18.13 -15.26 -9.47
C LYS A 222 18.12 -14.31 -8.27
N ALA A 223 16.97 -14.10 -7.61
CA ALA A 223 16.89 -13.29 -6.40
C ALA A 223 17.84 -13.80 -5.31
N TRP A 224 17.83 -15.11 -5.08
CA TRP A 224 18.70 -15.75 -4.10
C TRP A 224 20.18 -15.65 -4.43
N SER A 225 20.53 -15.64 -5.72
CA SER A 225 21.93 -15.44 -6.15
C SER A 225 22.41 -14.01 -5.89
N LEU A 226 21.52 -13.02 -5.98
CA LEU A 226 21.82 -11.60 -5.80
C LEU A 226 21.86 -11.20 -4.32
N ASP A 227 20.96 -11.73 -3.51
CA ASP A 227 20.89 -11.44 -2.08
C ASP A 227 20.56 -12.70 -1.26
N LYS A 228 21.58 -13.32 -0.70
CA LYS A 228 21.47 -14.50 0.18
C LYS A 228 21.08 -14.14 1.62
N LYS A 229 21.04 -12.84 1.97
CA LYS A 229 20.64 -12.39 3.29
C LYS A 229 19.12 -12.16 3.40
N ASN A 230 18.41 -12.14 2.27
CA ASN A 230 16.97 -11.99 2.26
C ASN A 230 16.30 -13.24 2.84
N LEU A 231 15.65 -13.08 3.99
CA LEU A 231 15.04 -14.17 4.75
C LEU A 231 13.76 -14.72 4.08
N ASN A 232 13.13 -13.94 3.20
CA ASN A 232 11.88 -14.36 2.54
C ASN A 232 12.12 -15.20 1.28
N THR A 233 13.24 -15.02 0.59
CA THR A 233 13.53 -15.75 -0.66
C THR A 233 13.52 -17.26 -0.49
N PRO A 234 14.15 -17.84 0.57
CA PRO A 234 14.08 -19.28 0.82
C PRO A 234 12.65 -19.80 1.01
N CYS A 235 11.78 -19.05 1.69
CA CYS A 235 10.39 -19.43 1.92
C CYS A 235 9.60 -19.48 0.60
N LEU A 236 9.82 -18.50 -0.28
CA LEU A 236 9.20 -18.47 -1.61
C LEU A 236 9.73 -19.59 -2.50
N LEU A 237 11.05 -19.90 -2.44
CA LEU A 237 11.65 -21.03 -3.17
C LEU A 237 11.08 -22.36 -2.70
N ALA A 238 10.90 -22.56 -1.39
CA ALA A 238 10.27 -23.76 -0.86
C ALA A 238 8.86 -23.97 -1.46
N THR A 239 8.06 -22.91 -1.48
CA THR A 239 6.71 -22.91 -2.07
C THR A 239 6.75 -23.19 -3.57
N ALA A 240 7.65 -22.56 -4.32
CA ALA A 240 7.77 -22.73 -5.77
C ALA A 240 8.20 -24.16 -6.14
N TYR A 241 9.20 -24.72 -5.43
CA TYR A 241 9.65 -26.09 -5.65
C TYR A 241 8.60 -27.13 -5.25
N GLN A 242 7.84 -26.88 -4.17
CA GLN A 242 6.72 -27.73 -3.78
C GLN A 242 5.65 -27.75 -4.85
N GLY A 243 5.25 -26.59 -5.39
CA GLY A 243 4.29 -26.48 -6.48
C GLY A 243 4.76 -27.12 -7.77
N ALA A 244 6.08 -27.15 -8.03
CA ALA A 244 6.69 -27.85 -9.16
C ALA A 244 6.87 -29.37 -8.93
N GLY A 245 6.53 -29.91 -7.77
CA GLY A 245 6.70 -31.33 -7.42
C GLY A 245 8.13 -31.73 -7.02
N ASN A 246 9.05 -30.80 -6.88
CA ASN A 246 10.42 -31.08 -6.46
C ASN A 246 10.52 -31.04 -4.92
N ILE A 247 10.09 -32.12 -4.27
CA ILE A 247 10.01 -32.23 -2.82
C ILE A 247 11.38 -32.08 -2.15
N THR A 248 12.44 -32.62 -2.76
CA THR A 248 13.80 -32.55 -2.20
C THR A 248 14.26 -31.11 -2.04
N LYS A 249 14.19 -30.30 -3.10
CA LYS A 249 14.53 -28.88 -3.03
C LYS A 249 13.56 -28.07 -2.18
N ALA A 250 12.26 -28.39 -2.21
CA ALA A 250 11.28 -27.75 -1.35
C ALA A 250 11.64 -27.91 0.13
N THR A 251 12.00 -29.12 0.57
CA THR A 251 12.42 -29.40 1.95
C THR A 251 13.71 -28.67 2.32
N GLU A 252 14.71 -28.67 1.42
CA GLU A 252 15.96 -27.92 1.62
C GLU A 252 15.71 -26.43 1.90
N PHE A 253 14.92 -25.78 1.03
CA PHE A 253 14.60 -24.36 1.17
C PHE A 253 13.66 -24.06 2.34
N ALA A 254 12.76 -24.98 2.71
CA ALA A 254 11.93 -24.85 3.91
C ALA A 254 12.77 -24.87 5.18
N GLN A 255 13.81 -25.70 5.27
CA GLN A 255 14.75 -25.68 6.41
C GLN A 255 15.49 -24.35 6.51
N ARG A 256 15.92 -23.76 5.38
CA ARG A 256 16.55 -22.44 5.35
C ARG A 256 15.57 -21.32 5.76
N CYS A 257 14.31 -21.40 5.34
CA CYS A 257 13.25 -20.48 5.75
C CYS A 257 13.05 -20.49 7.27
N ASN A 258 12.95 -21.69 7.89
CA ASN A 258 12.75 -21.83 9.32
C ASN A 258 13.96 -21.40 10.16
N ALA A 259 15.18 -21.57 9.64
CA ALA A 259 16.40 -21.14 10.31
C ALA A 259 16.57 -19.60 10.30
N SER A 260 15.74 -18.90 9.57
CA SER A 260 15.79 -17.43 9.35
C SER A 260 14.72 -16.68 10.14
N GLN A 261 13.79 -17.39 10.79
CA GLN A 261 12.74 -16.85 11.66
C GLN A 261 13.16 -16.94 13.12
#